data_e14a7fbadf7bd7d9d988dd7612bf1049
#
_entry.id   e14a7fbadf7bd7d9d988dd7612bf1049
#
_cell.length_a   1.000
_cell.length_b   1.000
_cell.length_c   1.000
_cell.angle_alpha   90.00
_cell.angle_beta   90.00
_cell.angle_gamma   90.00
#
_symmetry.space_group_name_H-M   'P 1'
#
loop_
_entity.id
_entity.type
_entity.pdbx_description
1 polymer ?
#
loop_
_entity_poly.entity_id
_entity_poly.type
_entity_poly.pdbx_seq_one_letter_code
_entity_poly.pdbx_strand_id
1 'polypeptide(L)'
;ETLDTLGNQKSMNYALRADMTKEEFIKELTDGLLPPPAYFPLNVKLNKEGYQDIEKVIARGQCALSPKAFEAAANETDTVVLDVRHQDQFAAGHVPRSIFIGLNGDFAPWVGALIKDVNQSILLVVEKEKLKEAITRLSRVGFDNIFGYLDGGIEAWKSEGKELDRVSAITASAFKDVI
;
A
#
# COMPACT_ATOMS: atom_id res chain seq x y z
N GLU A 1 3.49 -22.55 -14.43
CA GLU A 1 4.69 -23.15 -15.04
C GLU A 1 5.75 -22.09 -15.26
N THR A 2 7.02 -22.43 -14.96
CA THR A 2 8.15 -21.47 -15.04
C THR A 2 8.96 -21.60 -16.33
N LEU A 3 8.66 -22.58 -17.17
CA LEU A 3 9.34 -22.87 -18.44
C LEU A 3 8.32 -23.28 -19.49
N ASP A 4 8.51 -22.79 -20.73
CA ASP A 4 7.75 -23.18 -21.90
C ASP A 4 8.63 -23.11 -23.15
N THR A 5 8.21 -23.74 -24.25
CA THR A 5 8.92 -23.68 -25.53
C THR A 5 8.34 -22.57 -26.40
N LEU A 6 9.18 -21.95 -27.24
CA LEU A 6 8.73 -20.97 -28.23
C LEU A 6 7.70 -21.57 -29.21
N GLY A 7 7.85 -22.86 -29.55
CA GLY A 7 6.88 -23.57 -30.41
C GLY A 7 5.51 -23.66 -29.75
N ASN A 8 5.45 -23.99 -28.46
CA ASN A 8 4.20 -24.05 -27.70
C ASN A 8 3.58 -22.66 -27.58
N GLN A 9 4.37 -21.64 -27.25
CA GLN A 9 3.90 -20.25 -27.18
C GLN A 9 3.32 -19.77 -28.51
N LYS A 10 3.93 -20.09 -29.65
CA LYS A 10 3.38 -19.73 -30.97
C LYS A 10 2.05 -20.38 -31.27
N SER A 11 1.77 -21.56 -30.70
CA SER A 11 0.52 -22.28 -30.92
C SER A 11 -0.59 -21.90 -29.93
N MET A 12 -0.21 -21.55 -28.70
CA MET A 12 -1.16 -21.35 -27.60
C MET A 12 -1.39 -19.86 -27.25
N ASN A 13 -0.37 -19.03 -27.43
CA ASN A 13 -0.44 -17.63 -27.07
C ASN A 13 -1.00 -16.80 -28.21
N TYR A 14 -2.20 -16.26 -28.02
CA TYR A 14 -2.88 -15.45 -29.03
C TYR A 14 -2.04 -14.25 -29.51
N ALA A 15 -1.21 -13.67 -28.64
CA ALA A 15 -0.34 -12.54 -28.98
C ALA A 15 0.85 -12.91 -29.89
N LEU A 16 1.12 -14.20 -30.11
CA LEU A 16 2.21 -14.70 -30.99
C LEU A 16 1.70 -15.35 -32.28
N ARG A 17 0.44 -15.17 -32.59
CA ARG A 17 -0.14 -15.63 -33.85
C ARG A 17 0.50 -14.90 -35.04
N ALA A 18 0.94 -15.67 -36.05
CA ALA A 18 1.61 -15.15 -37.22
C ALA A 18 0.65 -14.65 -38.33
N ASP A 19 -0.64 -14.90 -38.18
CA ASP A 19 -1.70 -14.60 -39.14
C ASP A 19 -2.41 -13.26 -38.91
N MET A 20 -1.98 -12.49 -37.89
CA MET A 20 -2.54 -11.18 -37.60
C MET A 20 -1.80 -10.06 -38.33
N THR A 21 -2.54 -9.08 -38.83
CA THR A 21 -1.99 -7.78 -39.21
C THR A 21 -1.59 -6.98 -37.98
N LYS A 22 -0.77 -5.94 -38.15
CA LYS A 22 -0.39 -5.06 -37.06
C LYS A 22 -1.60 -4.42 -36.37
N GLU A 23 -2.59 -4.03 -37.14
CA GLU A 23 -3.82 -3.39 -36.69
C GLU A 23 -4.67 -4.34 -35.84
N GLU A 24 -4.83 -5.59 -36.31
CA GLU A 24 -5.51 -6.65 -35.56
C GLU A 24 -4.79 -6.96 -34.26
N PHE A 25 -3.47 -7.10 -34.29
CA PHE A 25 -2.64 -7.31 -33.11
C PHE A 25 -2.82 -6.22 -32.05
N ILE A 26 -2.75 -4.93 -32.48
CA ILE A 26 -2.93 -3.80 -31.57
C ILE A 26 -4.34 -3.85 -30.97
N LYS A 27 -5.36 -4.05 -31.79
CA LYS A 27 -6.74 -4.11 -31.32
C LYS A 27 -6.94 -5.24 -30.30
N GLU A 28 -6.49 -6.43 -30.62
CA GLU A 28 -6.68 -7.60 -29.75
C GLU A 28 -5.94 -7.48 -28.40
N LEU A 29 -4.75 -6.86 -28.39
CA LEU A 29 -3.99 -6.63 -27.17
C LEU A 29 -4.47 -5.44 -26.33
N THR A 30 -5.16 -4.49 -26.96
CA THR A 30 -5.62 -3.27 -26.24
C THR A 30 -7.11 -3.29 -25.93
N ASP A 31 -7.85 -4.26 -26.47
CA ASP A 31 -9.28 -4.40 -26.19
C ASP A 31 -9.53 -4.84 -24.76
N GLY A 32 -10.41 -4.13 -24.07
CA GLY A 32 -10.76 -4.43 -22.68
C GLY A 32 -9.70 -4.08 -21.64
N LEU A 33 -8.60 -3.40 -22.00
CA LEU A 33 -7.63 -2.94 -21.02
C LEU A 33 -8.27 -1.95 -20.04
N LEU A 34 -8.18 -2.29 -18.77
CA LEU A 34 -8.55 -1.36 -17.70
C LEU A 34 -7.53 -0.21 -17.60
N PRO A 35 -7.97 0.99 -17.17
CA PRO A 35 -7.03 2.07 -16.89
C PRO A 35 -5.92 1.59 -15.96
N PRO A 36 -4.66 1.95 -16.22
CA PRO A 36 -3.56 1.56 -15.34
C PRO A 36 -3.75 2.19 -13.94
N PRO A 37 -3.24 1.55 -12.88
CA PRO A 37 -3.22 2.14 -11.54
C PRO A 37 -2.61 3.55 -11.55
N ALA A 38 -3.11 4.44 -10.71
CA ALA A 38 -2.73 5.86 -10.70
C ALA A 38 -1.21 6.09 -10.49
N TYR A 39 -0.53 5.17 -9.84
CA TYR A 39 0.91 5.26 -9.57
C TYR A 39 1.80 4.81 -10.76
N PHE A 40 1.28 4.15 -11.80
CA PHE A 40 2.08 3.66 -12.95
C PHE A 40 2.82 4.76 -13.69
N PRO A 41 2.19 5.91 -14.06
CA PRO A 41 2.91 7.00 -14.72
C PRO A 41 4.10 7.51 -13.91
N LEU A 42 3.96 7.58 -12.58
CA LEU A 42 5.05 7.96 -11.69
C LEU A 42 6.18 6.92 -11.72
N ASN A 43 5.87 5.63 -11.63
CA ASN A 43 6.89 4.59 -11.70
C ASN A 43 7.67 4.64 -13.02
N VAL A 44 6.99 4.91 -14.13
CA VAL A 44 7.66 5.13 -15.43
C VAL A 44 8.60 6.33 -15.37
N LYS A 45 8.19 7.42 -14.73
CA LYS A 45 9.04 8.61 -14.54
C LYS A 45 10.25 8.30 -13.66
N LEU A 46 10.05 7.67 -12.50
CA LEU A 46 11.12 7.28 -11.58
C LEU A 46 12.13 6.33 -12.24
N ASN A 47 11.68 5.40 -13.07
CA ASN A 47 12.55 4.49 -13.82
C ASN A 47 13.41 5.22 -14.87
N LYS A 48 12.96 6.37 -15.39
CA LYS A 48 13.69 7.18 -16.36
C LYS A 48 14.62 8.21 -15.72
N GLU A 49 14.15 8.86 -14.66
CA GLU A 49 14.83 10.01 -14.03
C GLU A 49 15.67 9.60 -12.81
N GLY A 50 15.45 8.38 -12.31
CA GLY A 50 16.03 7.89 -11.07
C GLY A 50 15.12 8.11 -9.86
N TYR A 51 15.48 7.48 -8.76
CA TYR A 51 14.76 7.51 -7.49
C TYR A 51 15.72 7.73 -6.32
N GLN A 52 15.19 8.04 -5.16
CA GLN A 52 15.98 8.21 -3.95
C GLN A 52 16.67 6.90 -3.54
N ASP A 53 17.84 7.02 -2.93
CA ASP A 53 18.53 5.88 -2.33
C ASP A 53 17.64 5.24 -1.26
N ILE A 54 17.31 3.97 -1.46
CA ILE A 54 16.43 3.20 -0.58
C ILE A 54 16.92 3.17 0.88
N GLU A 55 18.22 3.13 1.10
CA GLU A 55 18.77 3.13 2.46
C GLU A 55 18.49 4.47 3.18
N LYS A 56 18.49 5.59 2.45
CA LYS A 56 18.10 6.90 3.01
C LYS A 56 16.62 6.96 3.33
N VAL A 57 15.76 6.40 2.48
CA VAL A 57 14.31 6.32 2.74
C VAL A 57 14.05 5.45 3.96
N ILE A 58 14.68 4.29 4.06
CA ILE A 58 14.57 3.40 5.21
C ILE A 58 15.03 4.10 6.49
N ALA A 59 16.21 4.73 6.47
CA ALA A 59 16.74 5.43 7.64
C ALA A 59 15.80 6.54 8.14
N ARG A 60 15.20 7.30 7.22
CA ARG A 60 14.22 8.34 7.56
C ARG A 60 12.94 7.74 8.13
N GLY A 61 12.38 6.71 7.49
CA GLY A 61 11.15 6.07 7.91
C GLY A 61 11.25 5.28 9.23
N GLN A 62 12.47 4.96 9.66
CA GLN A 62 12.74 4.31 10.96
C GLN A 62 12.74 5.28 12.15
N CYS A 63 12.32 6.54 11.96
CA CYS A 63 12.16 7.48 13.05
C CYS A 63 11.09 7.00 14.03
N ALA A 64 11.49 6.63 15.24
CA ALA A 64 10.60 6.19 16.30
C ALA A 64 9.94 7.40 16.96
N LEU A 65 8.62 7.47 16.97
CA LEU A 65 7.85 8.56 17.57
C LEU A 65 7.10 8.04 18.81
N SER A 66 7.27 8.72 19.94
CA SER A 66 6.41 8.47 21.08
C SER A 66 4.95 8.74 20.74
N PRO A 67 3.95 8.17 21.43
CA PRO A 67 2.54 8.41 21.14
C PRO A 67 2.17 9.90 21.07
N LYS A 68 2.76 10.73 21.95
CA LYS A 68 2.56 12.18 21.94
C LYS A 68 3.14 12.85 20.68
N ALA A 69 4.36 12.47 20.28
CA ALA A 69 5.00 13.03 19.09
C ALA A 69 4.30 12.54 17.82
N PHE A 70 3.87 11.27 17.80
CA PHE A 70 3.11 10.70 16.70
C PHE A 70 1.76 11.41 16.51
N GLU A 71 1.02 11.64 17.60
CA GLU A 71 -0.25 12.39 17.54
C GLU A 71 -0.07 13.82 17.04
N ALA A 72 0.97 14.51 17.52
CA ALA A 72 1.28 15.86 17.05
C ALA A 72 1.54 15.86 15.53
N ALA A 73 2.37 14.93 15.05
CA ALA A 73 2.65 14.78 13.63
C ALA A 73 1.42 14.34 12.81
N ALA A 74 0.56 13.48 13.37
CA ALA A 74 -0.68 13.04 12.72
C ALA A 74 -1.75 14.16 12.61
N ASN A 75 -1.66 15.17 13.45
CA ASN A 75 -2.54 16.33 13.39
C ASN A 75 -2.06 17.43 12.45
N GLU A 76 -0.86 17.31 11.91
CA GLU A 76 -0.37 18.19 10.86
C GLU A 76 -1.22 18.00 9.59
N THR A 77 -1.39 19.09 8.85
CA THR A 77 -2.11 19.04 7.56
C THR A 77 -1.39 18.11 6.58
N ASP A 78 -2.16 17.34 5.84
CA ASP A 78 -1.68 16.43 4.80
C ASP A 78 -0.85 15.23 5.29
N THR A 79 -0.88 14.89 6.56
CA THR A 79 -0.26 13.66 7.06
C THR A 79 -1.28 12.51 7.11
N VAL A 80 -0.92 11.37 6.51
CA VAL A 80 -1.71 10.15 6.55
C VAL A 80 -1.13 9.20 7.58
N VAL A 81 -1.96 8.74 8.52
CA VAL A 81 -1.63 7.61 9.39
C VAL A 81 -2.03 6.33 8.68
N LEU A 82 -1.05 5.51 8.34
CA LEU A 82 -1.24 4.23 7.64
C LEU A 82 -0.99 3.08 8.61
N ASP A 83 -2.05 2.33 8.92
CA ASP A 83 -1.95 1.12 9.72
C ASP A 83 -1.77 -0.10 8.79
N VAL A 84 -0.64 -0.76 8.90
CA VAL A 84 -0.25 -1.88 8.04
C VAL A 84 -0.25 -3.23 8.76
N ARG A 85 -0.79 -3.27 9.98
CA ARG A 85 -0.90 -4.48 10.81
C ARG A 85 -1.90 -5.48 10.19
N HIS A 86 -2.16 -6.57 10.91
CA HIS A 86 -3.22 -7.51 10.52
C HIS A 86 -4.61 -6.88 10.74
N GLN A 87 -5.57 -7.24 9.88
CA GLN A 87 -6.93 -6.70 9.92
C GLN A 87 -7.61 -6.87 11.28
N ASP A 88 -7.38 -7.99 11.95
CA ASP A 88 -7.99 -8.24 13.26
C ASP A 88 -7.42 -7.34 14.35
N GLN A 89 -6.13 -7.00 14.26
CA GLN A 89 -5.48 -6.04 15.15
C GLN A 89 -6.02 -4.63 14.91
N PHE A 90 -6.18 -4.24 13.64
CA PHE A 90 -6.79 -2.96 13.28
C PHE A 90 -8.23 -2.88 13.80
N ALA A 91 -9.04 -3.90 13.57
CA ALA A 91 -10.43 -3.94 14.02
C ALA A 91 -10.56 -3.87 15.54
N ALA A 92 -9.65 -4.54 16.28
CA ALA A 92 -9.64 -4.52 17.74
C ALA A 92 -9.29 -3.16 18.34
N GLY A 93 -8.53 -2.33 17.60
CA GLY A 93 -8.19 -0.97 17.99
C GLY A 93 -7.13 -0.35 17.10
N HIS A 94 -7.41 0.86 16.62
CA HIS A 94 -6.50 1.62 15.76
C HIS A 94 -6.52 3.11 16.11
N VAL A 95 -5.47 3.82 15.69
CA VAL A 95 -5.39 5.27 15.86
C VAL A 95 -6.53 5.92 15.07
N PRO A 96 -7.31 6.84 15.67
CA PRO A 96 -8.41 7.50 14.98
C PRO A 96 -7.98 8.12 13.65
N ARG A 97 -8.86 8.02 12.65
CA ARG A 97 -8.62 8.51 11.28
C ARG A 97 -7.48 7.81 10.52
N SER A 98 -6.91 6.72 11.03
CA SER A 98 -5.93 5.95 10.27
C SER A 98 -6.58 5.21 9.10
N ILE A 99 -5.83 5.11 8.00
CA ILE A 99 -6.18 4.27 6.86
C ILE A 99 -5.60 2.87 7.08
N PHE A 100 -6.41 1.84 6.90
CA PHE A 100 -5.95 0.47 6.98
C PHE A 100 -5.56 -0.08 5.61
N ILE A 101 -4.30 -0.51 5.47
CA ILE A 101 -3.84 -1.30 4.34
C ILE A 101 -2.84 -2.34 4.87
N GLY A 102 -3.32 -3.55 5.14
CA GLY A 102 -2.49 -4.62 5.69
C GLY A 102 -1.36 -5.05 4.77
N LEU A 103 -0.20 -5.38 5.34
CA LEU A 103 0.94 -5.90 4.55
C LEU A 103 0.64 -7.24 3.90
N ASN A 104 -0.29 -8.02 4.45
CA ASN A 104 -0.72 -9.30 3.88
C ASN A 104 -1.75 -9.02 2.75
N GLY A 105 -1.40 -9.36 1.52
CA GLY A 105 -2.27 -9.17 0.35
C GLY A 105 -1.76 -8.13 -0.65
N ASP A 106 -2.69 -7.50 -1.37
CA ASP A 106 -2.42 -6.57 -2.47
C ASP A 106 -2.05 -5.16 -1.97
N PHE A 107 -1.04 -5.08 -1.10
CA PHE A 107 -0.64 -3.84 -0.44
C PHE A 107 -0.37 -2.69 -1.41
N ALA A 108 0.49 -2.90 -2.40
CA ALA A 108 0.91 -1.85 -3.33
C ALA A 108 -0.24 -1.31 -4.21
N PRO A 109 -1.11 -2.14 -4.81
CA PRO A 109 -2.32 -1.69 -5.49
C PRO A 109 -3.23 -0.85 -4.60
N TRP A 110 -3.47 -1.26 -3.36
CA TRP A 110 -4.33 -0.53 -2.44
C TRP A 110 -3.72 0.81 -2.00
N VAL A 111 -2.40 0.86 -1.73
CA VAL A 111 -1.71 2.13 -1.43
C VAL A 111 -1.90 3.12 -2.58
N GLY A 112 -1.63 2.69 -3.81
CA GLY A 112 -1.76 3.55 -4.99
C GLY A 112 -3.21 3.91 -5.35
N ALA A 113 -4.21 3.16 -4.88
CA ALA A 113 -5.62 3.46 -5.10
C ALA A 113 -6.17 4.46 -4.05
N LEU A 114 -5.75 4.34 -2.80
CA LEU A 114 -6.29 5.11 -1.68
C LEU A 114 -5.50 6.38 -1.40
N ILE A 115 -4.17 6.37 -1.57
CA ILE A 115 -3.32 7.54 -1.36
C ILE A 115 -2.99 8.14 -2.74
N LYS A 116 -3.62 9.27 -3.05
CA LYS A 116 -3.54 9.87 -4.39
C LYS A 116 -2.24 10.60 -4.68
N ASP A 117 -1.64 11.21 -3.65
CA ASP A 117 -0.39 11.95 -3.79
C ASP A 117 0.77 11.10 -3.26
N VAL A 118 1.71 10.79 -4.12
CA VAL A 118 2.93 10.04 -3.76
C VAL A 118 3.88 10.80 -2.85
N ASN A 119 3.77 12.13 -2.81
CA ASN A 119 4.53 12.98 -1.89
C ASN A 119 3.86 13.10 -0.52
N GLN A 120 2.71 12.46 -0.34
CA GLN A 120 1.98 12.44 0.91
C GLN A 120 2.90 12.04 2.07
N SER A 121 2.89 12.84 3.14
CA SER A 121 3.57 12.46 4.38
C SER A 121 2.84 11.28 5.03
N ILE A 122 3.58 10.20 5.33
CA ILE A 122 3.04 8.98 5.89
C ILE A 122 3.65 8.69 7.26
N LEU A 123 2.80 8.44 8.24
CA LEU A 123 3.15 7.88 9.54
C LEU A 123 2.67 6.44 9.62
N LEU A 124 3.51 5.53 10.11
CA LEU A 124 3.20 4.10 10.14
C LEU A 124 2.76 3.62 11.53
N VAL A 125 1.68 2.85 11.55
CA VAL A 125 1.36 1.95 12.66
C VAL A 125 1.70 0.53 12.19
N VAL A 126 2.75 -0.04 12.74
CA VAL A 126 3.37 -1.26 12.24
C VAL A 126 4.04 -2.04 13.36
N GLU A 127 4.12 -3.35 13.25
CA GLU A 127 4.96 -4.18 14.11
C GLU A 127 6.44 -3.91 13.78
N LYS A 128 7.26 -3.76 14.82
CA LYS A 128 8.67 -3.35 14.69
C LYS A 128 9.46 -4.22 13.70
N GLU A 129 9.20 -5.52 13.73
CA GLU A 129 9.82 -6.52 12.86
C GLU A 129 9.44 -6.35 11.38
N LYS A 130 8.30 -5.73 11.12
CA LYS A 130 7.75 -5.49 9.79
C LYS A 130 8.03 -4.08 9.25
N LEU A 131 8.61 -3.21 10.07
CA LEU A 131 8.84 -1.80 9.71
C LEU A 131 9.66 -1.64 8.41
N LYS A 132 10.79 -2.34 8.31
CA LYS A 132 11.65 -2.29 7.10
C LYS A 132 10.91 -2.80 5.86
N GLU A 133 10.12 -3.86 6.01
CA GLU A 133 9.29 -4.39 4.93
C GLU A 133 8.26 -3.36 4.47
N ALA A 134 7.52 -2.73 5.41
CA ALA A 134 6.52 -1.72 5.11
C ALA A 134 7.12 -0.55 4.31
N ILE A 135 8.22 0.02 4.80
CA ILE A 135 8.94 1.12 4.14
C ILE A 135 9.38 0.71 2.73
N THR A 136 10.00 -0.47 2.60
CA THR A 136 10.47 -0.96 1.29
C THR A 136 9.31 -1.15 0.30
N ARG A 137 8.18 -1.66 0.75
CA ARG A 137 7.01 -1.88 -0.12
C ARG A 137 6.34 -0.58 -0.53
N LEU A 138 6.30 0.43 0.33
CA LEU A 138 5.85 1.78 0.00
C LEU A 138 6.77 2.43 -1.05
N SER A 139 8.07 2.37 -0.83
CA SER A 139 9.07 2.92 -1.74
C SER A 139 9.02 2.31 -3.14
N ARG A 140 8.72 1.01 -3.25
CA ARG A 140 8.56 0.33 -4.56
C ARG A 140 7.46 0.89 -5.44
N VAL A 141 6.49 1.58 -4.85
CA VAL A 141 5.40 2.25 -5.57
C VAL A 141 5.49 3.77 -5.49
N GLY A 142 6.66 4.29 -5.08
CA GLY A 142 7.01 5.71 -5.12
C GLY A 142 6.63 6.52 -3.89
N PHE A 143 6.13 5.89 -2.83
CA PHE A 143 5.81 6.57 -1.58
C PHE A 143 7.02 6.61 -0.65
N ASP A 144 7.90 7.56 -0.88
CA ASP A 144 9.17 7.69 -0.16
C ASP A 144 9.09 8.64 1.05
N ASN A 145 8.00 9.42 1.19
CA ASN A 145 7.87 10.42 2.24
C ASN A 145 7.32 9.84 3.54
N ILE A 146 8.03 8.85 4.09
CA ILE A 146 7.68 8.20 5.36
C ILE A 146 8.37 8.96 6.49
N PHE A 147 7.59 9.56 7.37
CA PHE A 147 8.05 10.47 8.41
C PHE A 147 8.49 9.74 9.69
N GLY A 148 7.93 8.56 9.94
CA GLY A 148 8.26 7.74 11.11
C GLY A 148 7.17 6.72 11.43
N TYR A 149 7.30 6.11 12.59
CA TYR A 149 6.36 5.09 13.06
C TYR A 149 6.03 5.27 14.55
N LEU A 150 4.88 4.73 14.97
CA LEU A 150 4.43 4.74 16.35
C LEU A 150 5.29 3.74 17.18
N ASP A 151 6.20 4.26 18.00
CA ASP A 151 7.03 3.43 18.87
C ASP A 151 6.19 2.79 19.97
N GLY A 152 6.45 1.51 20.22
CA GLY A 152 5.63 0.70 21.13
C GLY A 152 4.23 0.38 20.62
N GLY A 153 3.88 0.83 19.40
CA GLY A 153 2.62 0.49 18.73
C GLY A 153 1.37 0.92 19.49
N ILE A 154 0.27 0.22 19.23
CA ILE A 154 -1.04 0.54 19.84
C ILE A 154 -1.05 0.39 21.35
N GLU A 155 -0.24 -0.50 21.92
CA GLU A 155 -0.18 -0.65 23.38
C GLU A 155 0.45 0.58 24.05
N ALA A 156 1.48 1.18 23.45
CA ALA A 156 2.04 2.45 23.94
C ALA A 156 1.04 3.59 23.81
N TRP A 157 0.32 3.68 22.69
CA TRP A 157 -0.75 4.65 22.46
C TRP A 157 -1.83 4.57 23.55
N LYS A 158 -2.31 3.36 23.81
CA LYS A 158 -3.32 3.07 24.83
C LYS A 158 -2.83 3.36 26.25
N SER A 159 -1.57 3.05 26.57
CA SER A 159 -0.99 3.28 27.89
C SER A 159 -0.89 4.78 28.25
N GLU A 160 -0.81 5.66 27.26
CA GLU A 160 -0.91 7.11 27.44
C GLU A 160 -2.35 7.63 27.54
N GLY A 161 -3.34 6.74 27.61
CA GLY A 161 -4.76 7.12 27.77
C GLY A 161 -5.39 7.71 26.49
N LYS A 162 -4.75 7.50 25.33
CA LYS A 162 -5.27 8.03 24.05
C LYS A 162 -6.42 7.18 23.51
N GLU A 163 -7.33 7.82 22.82
CA GLU A 163 -8.50 7.17 22.23
C GLU A 163 -8.11 6.23 21.07
N LEU A 164 -8.90 5.17 20.94
CA LEU A 164 -8.81 4.20 19.85
C LEU A 164 -10.18 4.06 19.20
N ASP A 165 -10.18 4.09 17.87
CA ASP A 165 -11.32 3.64 17.10
C ASP A 165 -11.31 2.11 16.95
N ARG A 166 -12.49 1.55 16.69
CA ARG A 166 -12.70 0.10 16.54
C ARG A 166 -13.65 -0.19 15.42
N VAL A 167 -13.50 -1.34 14.80
CA VAL A 167 -14.42 -1.87 13.80
C VAL A 167 -15.03 -3.15 14.34
N SER A 168 -16.36 -3.19 14.43
CA SER A 168 -17.08 -4.39 14.83
C SER A 168 -17.48 -5.19 13.61
N ALA A 169 -17.07 -6.45 13.54
CA ALA A 169 -17.56 -7.38 12.55
C ALA A 169 -18.87 -8.00 13.06
N ILE A 170 -19.90 -7.96 12.23
CA ILE A 170 -21.19 -8.61 12.51
C ILE A 170 -21.47 -9.67 11.44
N THR A 171 -22.18 -10.72 11.83
CA THR A 171 -22.60 -11.74 10.86
C THR A 171 -23.74 -11.20 9.97
N ALA A 172 -23.92 -11.80 8.81
CA ALA A 172 -25.05 -11.45 7.93
C ALA A 172 -26.42 -11.61 8.64
N SER A 173 -26.54 -12.57 9.55
CA SER A 173 -27.75 -12.73 10.36
C SER A 173 -27.95 -11.57 11.33
N ALA A 174 -26.91 -11.17 12.06
CA ALA A 174 -26.98 -10.02 12.98
C ALA A 174 -27.21 -8.69 12.24
N PHE A 175 -26.69 -8.54 11.02
CA PHE A 175 -26.92 -7.35 10.20
C PHE A 175 -28.41 -7.19 9.83
N LYS A 176 -29.12 -8.31 9.59
CA LYS A 176 -30.54 -8.28 9.28
C LYS A 176 -31.39 -7.67 10.41
N ASP A 177 -30.92 -7.77 11.66
CA ASP A 177 -31.64 -7.26 12.82
C ASP A 177 -31.34 -5.77 13.12
N VAL A 178 -30.42 -5.17 12.35
CA VAL A 178 -29.97 -3.77 12.49
C VAL A 178 -30.58 -2.85 11.42
N ILE A 179 -31.15 -3.46 10.35
CA ILE A 179 -31.86 -2.75 9.29
C ILE A 179 -33.34 -2.76 9.57
#